data_ca7602888500658df709198649f52dad
#
_entry.id   ca7602888500658df709198649f52dad
#
_cell.length_a   1.000
_cell.length_b   1.000
_cell.length_c   1.000
_cell.angle_alpha   90.00
_cell.angle_beta   90.00
_cell.angle_gamma   90.00
#
_symmetry.space_group_name_H-M   'P 1'
#
loop_
_entity.id
_entity.type
_entity.pdbx_description
1 polymer ?
#
loop_
_entity_poly.entity_id
_entity_poly.type
_entity_poly.pdbx_seq_one_letter_code
_entity_poly.pdbx_strand_id
1 'polypeptide(L)'
;WISILAAVLLVALVYIYHQMKRLSLARKTMDDMNKELKHINGDLQELNARLQESNRVKEKYIGYVFNMCSVYIDKQEEFRKMLARKVKAGQLDDLVKTIHSTTFVTGELKEFFHTFDSVFLKLYPKFVNDFNNLLQENERIYPKEGELLTPELRVFALIRLGISDSGKIATFLHYSSQTVYNYRLKVRSKSFLSKEDFLNMVQKIG
;
A
#
# COMPACT_ATOMS: atom_id res chain seq x y z
N TRP A 1 77.18 31.70 -21.84
CA TRP A 1 76.63 31.27 -20.57
C TRP A 1 75.26 31.87 -20.29
N ILE A 2 75.02 33.16 -20.54
CA ILE A 2 73.73 33.85 -20.34
C ILE A 2 72.65 33.23 -21.25
N SER A 3 72.92 32.88 -22.47
CA SER A 3 71.97 32.26 -23.42
C SER A 3 71.55 30.84 -23.01
N ILE A 4 72.49 30.07 -22.46
CA ILE A 4 72.18 28.73 -21.91
C ILE A 4 71.30 28.81 -20.69
N LEU A 5 71.56 29.75 -19.76
CA LEU A 5 70.79 30.00 -18.58
C LEU A 5 69.33 30.42 -18.93
N ALA A 6 69.18 31.32 -19.90
CA ALA A 6 67.85 31.74 -20.39
C ALA A 6 67.06 30.60 -21.02
N ALA A 7 67.74 29.71 -21.79
CA ALA A 7 67.06 28.52 -22.38
C ALA A 7 66.59 27.55 -21.30
N VAL A 8 67.38 27.31 -20.24
CA VAL A 8 67.00 26.44 -19.12
C VAL A 8 65.80 27.05 -18.35
N LEU A 9 65.79 28.35 -18.09
CA LEU A 9 64.66 29.05 -17.45
C LEU A 9 63.39 28.96 -18.29
N LEU A 10 63.47 29.10 -19.62
CA LEU A 10 62.30 28.95 -20.49
C LEU A 10 61.72 27.54 -20.44
N VAL A 11 62.56 26.50 -20.47
CA VAL A 11 62.11 25.11 -20.35
C VAL A 11 61.44 24.87 -18.98
N ALA A 12 62.04 25.39 -17.92
CA ALA A 12 61.44 25.28 -16.58
C ALA A 12 60.07 25.99 -16.49
N LEU A 13 59.92 27.16 -17.07
CA LEU A 13 58.65 27.90 -17.09
C LEU A 13 57.58 27.13 -17.88
N VAL A 14 57.92 26.57 -19.04
CA VAL A 14 57.00 25.74 -19.82
C VAL A 14 56.61 24.48 -19.06
N TYR A 15 57.53 23.85 -18.36
CA TYR A 15 57.24 22.67 -17.53
C TYR A 15 56.28 23.04 -16.37
N ILE A 16 56.54 24.12 -15.65
CA ILE A 16 55.69 24.61 -14.56
C ILE A 16 54.29 24.95 -15.10
N TYR A 17 54.19 25.62 -16.23
CA TYR A 17 52.92 25.95 -16.87
C TYR A 17 52.10 24.69 -17.17
N HIS A 18 52.74 23.66 -17.76
CA HIS A 18 52.10 22.39 -18.03
C HIS A 18 51.62 21.67 -16.77
N GLN A 19 52.41 21.68 -15.69
CA GLN A 19 52.01 21.10 -14.41
C GLN A 19 50.84 21.86 -13.76
N MET A 20 50.88 23.19 -13.81
CA MET A 20 49.78 24.01 -13.31
C MET A 20 48.46 23.78 -14.07
N LYS A 21 48.56 23.64 -15.42
CA LYS A 21 47.38 23.34 -16.26
C LYS A 21 46.81 21.95 -15.95
N ARG A 22 47.63 20.93 -15.76
CA ARG A 22 47.22 19.59 -15.34
C ARG A 22 46.54 19.62 -13.98
N LEU A 23 47.12 20.33 -13.02
CA LEU A 23 46.59 20.46 -11.67
C LEU A 23 45.24 21.19 -11.65
N SER A 24 45.10 22.26 -12.44
CA SER A 24 43.85 22.99 -12.55
C SER A 24 42.72 22.13 -13.15
N LEU A 25 43.06 21.33 -14.19
CA LEU A 25 42.09 20.39 -14.80
C LEU A 25 41.67 19.31 -13.81
N ALA A 26 42.64 18.72 -13.09
CA ALA A 26 42.35 17.70 -12.08
C ALA A 26 41.46 18.24 -10.92
N ARG A 27 41.73 19.50 -10.48
CA ARG A 27 40.85 20.16 -9.48
C ARG A 27 39.44 20.34 -10.01
N LYS A 28 39.28 20.83 -11.24
CA LYS A 28 37.96 20.99 -11.85
C LYS A 28 37.17 19.68 -11.90
N THR A 29 37.82 18.60 -12.37
CA THR A 29 37.20 17.27 -12.41
C THR A 29 36.80 16.79 -11.02
N MET A 30 37.67 17.01 -10.02
CA MET A 30 37.39 16.64 -8.63
C MET A 30 36.22 17.44 -8.02
N ASP A 31 36.12 18.74 -8.33
CA ASP A 31 35.01 19.57 -7.91
C ASP A 31 33.68 19.13 -8.56
N ASP A 32 33.71 18.79 -9.85
CA ASP A 32 32.54 18.29 -10.57
C ASP A 32 32.09 16.92 -10.00
N MET A 33 33.02 16.00 -9.77
CA MET A 33 32.74 14.71 -9.10
C MET A 33 32.21 14.89 -7.68
N ASN A 34 32.74 15.82 -6.90
CA ASN A 34 32.24 16.09 -5.54
C ASN A 34 30.80 16.65 -5.56
N LYS A 35 30.46 17.49 -6.54
CA LYS A 35 29.07 17.98 -6.73
C LYS A 35 28.13 16.84 -7.06
N GLU A 36 28.52 15.97 -7.99
CA GLU A 36 27.73 14.80 -8.38
C GLU A 36 27.54 13.83 -7.20
N LEU A 37 28.61 13.51 -6.46
CA LEU A 37 28.55 12.70 -5.25
C LEU A 37 27.60 13.30 -4.19
N LYS A 38 27.62 14.62 -4.00
CA LYS A 38 26.72 15.29 -3.07
C LYS A 38 25.26 15.18 -3.52
N HIS A 39 25.00 15.30 -4.82
CA HIS A 39 23.66 15.12 -5.38
C HIS A 39 23.15 13.69 -5.16
N ILE A 40 23.94 12.70 -5.58
CA ILE A 40 23.61 11.27 -5.43
C ILE A 40 23.38 10.91 -3.95
N ASN A 41 24.21 11.45 -3.04
CA ASN A 41 24.04 11.18 -1.62
C ASN A 41 22.74 11.80 -1.07
N GLY A 42 22.34 12.97 -1.57
CA GLY A 42 21.05 13.59 -1.27
C GLY A 42 19.88 12.72 -1.73
N ASP A 43 19.94 12.23 -2.97
CA ASP A 43 18.89 11.37 -3.54
C ASP A 43 18.79 10.04 -2.78
N LEU A 44 19.93 9.46 -2.40
CA LEU A 44 19.99 8.23 -1.59
C LEU A 44 19.37 8.45 -0.19
N GLN A 45 19.63 9.58 0.45
CA GLN A 45 19.02 9.90 1.74
C GLN A 45 17.50 10.03 1.63
N GLU A 46 17.01 10.72 0.59
CA GLU A 46 15.58 10.86 0.36
C GLU A 46 14.92 9.50 0.08
N LEU A 47 15.52 8.69 -0.79
CA LEU A 47 15.02 7.34 -1.11
C LEU A 47 14.99 6.45 0.14
N ASN A 48 16.03 6.52 0.97
CA ASN A 48 16.11 5.75 2.21
C ASN A 48 15.04 6.18 3.22
N ALA A 49 14.78 7.47 3.36
CA ALA A 49 13.70 7.98 4.19
C ALA A 49 12.31 7.50 3.73
N ARG A 50 12.07 7.54 2.41
CA ARG A 50 10.82 6.99 1.80
C ARG A 50 10.69 5.49 2.04
N LEU A 51 11.77 4.73 1.91
CA LEU A 51 11.79 3.29 2.16
C LEU A 51 11.49 2.96 3.62
N GLN A 52 12.10 3.68 4.57
CA GLN A 52 11.85 3.51 6.00
C GLN A 52 10.38 3.80 6.34
N GLU A 53 9.79 4.87 5.81
CA GLU A 53 8.38 5.17 6.05
C GLU A 53 7.47 4.09 5.44
N SER A 54 7.76 3.61 4.23
CA SER A 54 7.03 2.49 3.62
C SER A 54 7.10 1.23 4.47
N ASN A 55 8.28 0.89 5.02
CA ASN A 55 8.44 -0.26 5.90
C ASN A 55 7.67 -0.09 7.21
N ARG A 56 7.70 1.10 7.81
CA ARG A 56 6.93 1.42 9.02
C ARG A 56 5.43 1.25 8.82
N VAL A 57 4.91 1.65 7.65
CA VAL A 57 3.51 1.43 7.29
C VAL A 57 3.20 -0.06 7.16
N LYS A 58 4.08 -0.84 6.51
CA LYS A 58 3.94 -2.30 6.39
C LYS A 58 3.95 -3.01 7.76
N GLU A 59 4.83 -2.62 8.66
CA GLU A 59 4.90 -3.19 10.02
C GLU A 59 3.61 -2.92 10.80
N LYS A 60 3.09 -1.70 10.73
CA LYS A 60 1.78 -1.39 11.32
C LYS A 60 0.66 -2.25 10.74
N TYR A 61 0.65 -2.45 9.41
CA TYR A 61 -0.34 -3.30 8.75
C TYR A 61 -0.25 -4.75 9.24
N ILE A 62 0.96 -5.31 9.32
CA ILE A 62 1.19 -6.65 9.87
C ILE A 62 0.64 -6.74 11.30
N GLY A 63 0.91 -5.75 12.15
CA GLY A 63 0.36 -5.67 13.50
C GLY A 63 -1.17 -5.69 13.53
N TYR A 64 -1.83 -4.94 12.64
CA TYR A 64 -3.30 -4.97 12.54
C TYR A 64 -3.84 -6.32 12.09
N VAL A 65 -3.19 -6.98 11.13
CA VAL A 65 -3.59 -8.32 10.66
C VAL A 65 -3.45 -9.35 11.79
N PHE A 66 -2.35 -9.33 12.52
CA PHE A 66 -2.16 -10.22 13.68
C PHE A 66 -3.22 -9.99 14.76
N ASN A 67 -3.52 -8.73 15.06
CA ASN A 67 -4.59 -8.41 16.01
C ASN A 67 -5.97 -8.93 15.54
N MET A 68 -6.30 -8.75 14.26
CA MET A 68 -7.53 -9.33 13.68
C MET A 68 -7.56 -10.86 13.81
N CYS A 69 -6.46 -11.53 13.51
CA CYS A 69 -6.36 -12.99 13.65
C CYS A 69 -6.54 -13.42 15.11
N SER A 70 -5.93 -12.72 16.06
CA SER A 70 -6.08 -13.01 17.50
C SER A 70 -7.54 -12.88 17.96
N VAL A 71 -8.19 -11.77 17.62
CA VAL A 71 -9.61 -11.55 17.93
C VAL A 71 -10.49 -12.66 17.32
N TYR A 72 -10.19 -13.09 16.10
CA TYR A 72 -10.93 -14.16 15.45
C TYR A 72 -10.74 -15.51 16.16
N ILE A 73 -9.51 -15.83 16.59
CA ILE A 73 -9.22 -17.05 17.37
C ILE A 73 -9.97 -17.04 18.69
N ASP A 74 -9.97 -15.91 19.41
CA ASP A 74 -10.69 -15.77 20.68
C ASP A 74 -12.19 -15.99 20.48
N LYS A 75 -12.80 -15.44 19.44
CA LYS A 75 -14.21 -15.66 19.08
C LYS A 75 -14.53 -17.12 18.77
N GLN A 76 -13.65 -17.81 18.04
CA GLN A 76 -13.79 -19.25 17.78
C GLN A 76 -13.80 -20.05 19.09
N GLU A 77 -12.90 -19.73 20.02
CA GLU A 77 -12.83 -20.39 21.31
C GLU A 77 -14.07 -20.10 22.18
N GLU A 78 -14.58 -18.86 22.17
CA GLU A 78 -15.83 -18.51 22.87
C GLU A 78 -17.02 -19.26 22.29
N PHE A 79 -17.12 -19.34 20.96
CA PHE A 79 -18.16 -20.11 20.29
C PHE A 79 -18.08 -21.60 20.67
N ARG A 80 -16.89 -22.18 20.62
CA ARG A 80 -16.65 -23.57 21.05
C ARG A 80 -17.09 -23.81 22.51
N LYS A 81 -16.74 -22.89 23.42
CA LYS A 81 -17.14 -22.94 24.83
C LYS A 81 -18.65 -22.83 25.00
N MET A 82 -19.32 -21.99 24.24
CA MET A 82 -20.77 -21.85 24.25
C MET A 82 -21.45 -23.13 23.78
N LEU A 83 -21.02 -23.75 22.71
CA LEU A 83 -21.52 -25.01 22.22
C LEU A 83 -21.33 -26.12 23.27
N ALA A 84 -20.14 -26.22 23.88
CA ALA A 84 -19.85 -27.21 24.91
C ALA A 84 -20.75 -27.07 26.16
N ARG A 85 -21.07 -25.83 26.56
CA ARG A 85 -22.03 -25.55 27.67
C ARG A 85 -23.44 -26.02 27.35
N LYS A 86 -23.93 -25.77 26.13
CA LYS A 86 -25.26 -26.21 25.68
C LYS A 86 -25.37 -27.75 25.65
N VAL A 87 -24.31 -28.42 25.16
CA VAL A 87 -24.25 -29.89 25.16
C VAL A 87 -24.32 -30.44 26.61
N LYS A 88 -23.50 -29.89 27.53
CA LYS A 88 -23.52 -30.32 28.95
C LYS A 88 -24.87 -30.08 29.66
N ALA A 89 -25.58 -29.03 29.26
CA ALA A 89 -26.88 -28.68 29.79
C ALA A 89 -28.03 -29.50 29.16
N GLY A 90 -27.75 -30.38 28.19
CA GLY A 90 -28.79 -31.17 27.51
C GLY A 90 -29.67 -30.33 26.57
N GLN A 91 -29.30 -29.09 26.24
CA GLN A 91 -30.06 -28.16 25.42
C GLN A 91 -29.88 -28.45 23.93
N LEU A 92 -30.20 -29.66 23.47
CA LEU A 92 -29.93 -30.11 22.10
C LEU A 92 -30.73 -29.34 21.05
N ASP A 93 -32.01 -29.04 21.31
CA ASP A 93 -32.85 -28.27 20.37
C ASP A 93 -32.33 -26.85 20.18
N ASP A 94 -31.86 -26.22 21.25
CA ASP A 94 -31.30 -24.88 21.21
C ASP A 94 -29.91 -24.88 20.54
N LEU A 95 -29.15 -25.94 20.75
CA LEU A 95 -27.89 -26.16 20.04
C LEU A 95 -28.11 -26.24 18.51
N VAL A 96 -29.08 -27.07 18.09
CA VAL A 96 -29.45 -27.23 16.67
C VAL A 96 -29.90 -25.90 16.08
N LYS A 97 -30.76 -25.14 16.76
CA LYS A 97 -31.16 -23.79 16.34
C LYS A 97 -29.98 -22.83 16.23
N THR A 98 -29.05 -22.87 17.17
CA THR A 98 -27.85 -22.02 17.15
C THR A 98 -26.95 -22.33 15.95
N ILE A 99 -26.75 -23.62 15.64
CA ILE A 99 -25.91 -24.06 14.51
C ILE A 99 -26.55 -23.69 13.18
N HIS A 100 -27.88 -23.82 13.06
CA HIS A 100 -28.61 -23.45 11.83
C HIS A 100 -28.91 -21.96 11.70
N SER A 101 -28.65 -21.17 12.73
CA SER A 101 -28.91 -19.74 12.71
C SER A 101 -27.89 -19.01 11.83
N THR A 102 -28.36 -18.36 10.79
CA THR A 102 -27.54 -17.46 9.94
C THR A 102 -27.22 -16.15 10.64
N THR A 103 -27.98 -15.79 11.69
CA THR A 103 -27.84 -14.52 12.42
C THR A 103 -26.46 -14.36 13.05
N PHE A 104 -25.89 -15.45 13.58
CA PHE A 104 -24.55 -15.45 14.15
C PHE A 104 -23.49 -15.12 13.07
N VAL A 105 -23.52 -15.83 11.95
CA VAL A 105 -22.57 -15.61 10.83
C VAL A 105 -22.70 -14.21 10.26
N THR A 106 -23.93 -13.71 10.11
CA THR A 106 -24.20 -12.36 9.58
C THR A 106 -23.67 -11.27 10.52
N GLY A 107 -23.84 -11.46 11.84
CA GLY A 107 -23.29 -10.54 12.85
C GLY A 107 -21.77 -10.50 12.82
N GLU A 108 -21.11 -11.67 12.79
CA GLU A 108 -19.65 -11.78 12.71
C GLU A 108 -19.09 -11.16 11.44
N LEU A 109 -19.74 -11.36 10.29
CA LEU A 109 -19.35 -10.74 9.03
C LEU A 109 -19.45 -9.21 9.07
N LYS A 110 -20.51 -8.68 9.69
CA LYS A 110 -20.67 -7.22 9.84
C LYS A 110 -19.54 -6.62 10.66
N GLU A 111 -19.18 -7.25 11.77
CA GLU A 111 -18.08 -6.80 12.63
C GLU A 111 -16.73 -6.94 11.95
N PHE A 112 -16.51 -8.06 11.23
CA PHE A 112 -15.34 -8.27 10.41
C PHE A 112 -15.17 -7.16 9.36
N PHE A 113 -16.23 -6.83 8.62
CA PHE A 113 -16.17 -5.75 7.63
C PHE A 113 -15.91 -4.39 8.27
N HIS A 114 -16.54 -4.10 9.40
CA HIS A 114 -16.28 -2.85 10.11
C HIS A 114 -14.80 -2.72 10.55
N THR A 115 -14.23 -3.81 11.06
CA THR A 115 -12.82 -3.86 11.47
C THR A 115 -11.90 -3.71 10.24
N PHE A 116 -12.17 -4.44 9.16
CA PHE A 116 -11.43 -4.32 7.90
C PHE A 116 -11.47 -2.89 7.37
N ASP A 117 -12.66 -2.32 7.23
CA ASP A 117 -12.87 -0.96 6.71
C ASP A 117 -12.12 0.07 7.56
N SER A 118 -12.21 -0.04 8.89
CA SER A 118 -11.53 0.86 9.84
C SER A 118 -10.01 0.78 9.69
N VAL A 119 -9.43 -0.42 9.61
CA VAL A 119 -7.99 -0.63 9.42
C VAL A 119 -7.56 -0.12 8.05
N PHE A 120 -8.32 -0.44 7.02
CA PHE A 120 -8.02 -0.01 5.65
C PHE A 120 -8.01 1.52 5.52
N LEU A 121 -9.02 2.20 6.07
CA LEU A 121 -9.11 3.66 6.00
C LEU A 121 -8.08 4.38 6.89
N LYS A 122 -7.56 3.72 7.93
CA LYS A 122 -6.38 4.24 8.65
C LYS A 122 -5.11 4.23 7.80
N LEU A 123 -4.97 3.24 6.92
CA LEU A 123 -3.84 3.14 5.98
C LEU A 123 -4.03 4.04 4.77
N TYR A 124 -5.25 4.18 4.29
CA TYR A 124 -5.62 4.94 3.10
C TYR A 124 -6.74 5.94 3.39
N PRO A 125 -6.48 7.01 4.17
CA PRO A 125 -7.52 7.94 4.63
C PRO A 125 -8.28 8.65 3.50
N LYS A 126 -7.62 8.84 2.35
CA LYS A 126 -8.18 9.52 1.18
C LYS A 126 -8.80 8.56 0.16
N PHE A 127 -8.79 7.24 0.42
CA PHE A 127 -9.18 6.22 -0.56
C PHE A 127 -10.54 6.51 -1.20
N VAL A 128 -11.58 6.81 -0.42
CA VAL A 128 -12.93 7.04 -0.96
C VAL A 128 -12.97 8.24 -1.89
N ASN A 129 -12.29 9.32 -1.53
CA ASN A 129 -12.24 10.53 -2.35
C ASN A 129 -11.41 10.29 -3.63
N ASP A 130 -10.22 9.72 -3.50
CA ASP A 130 -9.33 9.47 -4.64
C ASP A 130 -9.94 8.43 -5.60
N PHE A 131 -10.64 7.43 -5.06
CA PHE A 131 -11.39 6.46 -5.85
C PHE A 131 -12.53 7.13 -6.65
N ASN A 132 -13.29 8.01 -6.01
CA ASN A 132 -14.38 8.74 -6.65
C ASN A 132 -13.89 9.72 -7.71
N ASN A 133 -12.64 10.20 -7.66
CA ASN A 133 -12.03 10.99 -8.71
C ASN A 133 -11.75 10.17 -10.00
N LEU A 134 -11.83 8.85 -9.96
CA LEU A 134 -11.74 7.98 -11.14
C LEU A 134 -13.09 7.71 -11.79
N LEU A 135 -14.20 8.17 -11.19
CA LEU A 135 -15.57 7.96 -11.63
C LEU A 135 -16.18 9.26 -12.19
N GLN A 136 -17.17 9.12 -13.07
CA GLN A 136 -18.00 10.23 -13.52
C GLN A 136 -18.67 10.87 -12.31
N GLU A 137 -18.86 12.17 -12.33
CA GLU A 137 -19.31 12.96 -11.18
C GLU A 137 -20.67 12.50 -10.62
N ASN A 138 -21.61 12.19 -11.50
CA ASN A 138 -22.94 11.67 -11.16
C ASN A 138 -22.97 10.19 -10.76
N GLU A 139 -21.83 9.48 -10.87
CA GLU A 139 -21.71 8.04 -10.62
C GLU A 139 -20.81 7.73 -9.42
N ARG A 140 -20.43 8.74 -8.66
CA ARG A 140 -19.60 8.59 -7.44
C ARG A 140 -20.30 7.73 -6.39
N ILE A 141 -19.49 7.00 -5.63
CA ILE A 141 -19.96 6.02 -4.65
C ILE A 141 -19.52 6.47 -3.26
N TYR A 142 -20.50 6.81 -2.43
CA TYR A 142 -20.25 7.18 -1.04
C TYR A 142 -20.94 6.19 -0.08
N PRO A 143 -20.28 5.84 1.03
CA PRO A 143 -20.91 5.07 2.11
C PRO A 143 -22.10 5.84 2.70
N LYS A 144 -23.10 5.10 3.17
CA LYS A 144 -24.21 5.68 3.93
C LYS A 144 -23.77 6.02 5.34
N GLU A 145 -24.60 6.76 6.05
CA GLU A 145 -24.38 7.06 7.46
C GLU A 145 -24.23 5.76 8.28
N GLY A 146 -23.15 5.66 9.06
CA GLY A 146 -22.79 4.47 9.82
C GLY A 146 -22.03 3.39 9.06
N GLU A 147 -21.82 3.53 7.74
CA GLU A 147 -20.94 2.65 6.95
C GLU A 147 -19.60 3.33 6.68
N LEU A 148 -18.52 2.58 6.75
CA LEU A 148 -17.16 3.07 6.41
C LEU A 148 -16.85 2.87 4.94
N LEU A 149 -17.19 1.70 4.37
CA LEU A 149 -17.08 1.38 2.95
C LEU A 149 -18.34 0.66 2.47
N THR A 150 -18.74 0.92 1.22
CA THR A 150 -19.79 0.11 0.57
C THR A 150 -19.23 -1.25 0.13
N PRO A 151 -20.09 -2.26 -0.16
CA PRO A 151 -19.63 -3.54 -0.71
C PRO A 151 -18.75 -3.39 -1.97
N GLU A 152 -19.11 -2.48 -2.86
CA GLU A 152 -18.32 -2.18 -4.06
C GLU A 152 -16.94 -1.61 -3.68
N LEU A 153 -16.89 -0.63 -2.78
CA LEU A 153 -15.62 -0.03 -2.33
C LEU A 153 -14.71 -1.05 -1.64
N ARG A 154 -15.26 -2.04 -0.88
CA ARG A 154 -14.47 -3.13 -0.29
C ARG A 154 -13.79 -4.00 -1.34
N VAL A 155 -14.47 -4.29 -2.45
CA VAL A 155 -13.85 -5.03 -3.57
C VAL A 155 -12.62 -4.28 -4.09
N PHE A 156 -12.73 -2.98 -4.28
CA PHE A 156 -11.61 -2.17 -4.78
C PHE A 156 -10.56 -1.84 -3.71
N ALA A 157 -10.93 -1.83 -2.45
CA ALA A 157 -9.97 -1.78 -1.33
C ALA A 157 -9.06 -3.02 -1.32
N LEU A 158 -9.60 -4.23 -1.57
CA LEU A 158 -8.81 -5.44 -1.71
C LEU A 158 -7.91 -5.40 -2.95
N ILE A 159 -8.40 -4.86 -4.07
CA ILE A 159 -7.58 -4.64 -5.28
C ILE A 159 -6.43 -3.66 -4.99
N ARG A 160 -6.70 -2.59 -4.22
CA ARG A 160 -5.66 -1.65 -3.76
C ARG A 160 -4.58 -2.34 -2.92
N LEU A 161 -4.96 -3.33 -2.11
CA LEU A 161 -4.04 -4.17 -1.31
C LEU A 161 -3.31 -5.24 -2.14
N GLY A 162 -3.51 -5.29 -3.46
CA GLY A 162 -2.87 -6.23 -4.37
C GLY A 162 -3.63 -7.55 -4.56
N ILE A 163 -4.81 -7.71 -3.97
CA ILE A 163 -5.67 -8.89 -4.15
C ILE A 163 -6.59 -8.64 -5.34
N SER A 164 -6.14 -8.98 -6.55
CA SER A 164 -6.88 -8.74 -7.80
C SER A 164 -7.70 -9.93 -8.30
N ASP A 165 -7.45 -11.13 -7.79
CA ASP A 165 -8.18 -12.33 -8.15
C ASP A 165 -9.60 -12.32 -7.60
N SER A 166 -10.60 -12.48 -8.48
CA SER A 166 -12.02 -12.39 -8.10
C SER A 166 -12.47 -13.54 -7.18
N GLY A 167 -11.86 -14.73 -7.29
CA GLY A 167 -12.16 -15.85 -6.39
C GLY A 167 -11.66 -15.59 -4.99
N LYS A 168 -10.42 -15.08 -4.85
CA LYS A 168 -9.87 -14.68 -3.55
C LYS A 168 -10.68 -13.57 -2.90
N ILE A 169 -11.08 -12.55 -3.68
CA ILE A 169 -11.94 -11.47 -3.18
C ILE A 169 -13.29 -12.03 -2.73
N ALA A 170 -13.91 -12.92 -3.51
CA ALA A 170 -15.17 -13.56 -3.17
C ALA A 170 -15.07 -14.34 -1.86
N THR A 171 -14.03 -15.14 -1.70
CA THR A 171 -13.77 -15.89 -0.46
C THR A 171 -13.59 -14.93 0.73
N PHE A 172 -12.80 -13.87 0.58
CA PHE A 172 -12.55 -12.90 1.65
C PHE A 172 -13.82 -12.17 2.09
N LEU A 173 -14.67 -11.75 1.14
CA LEU A 173 -15.89 -11.00 1.42
C LEU A 173 -17.11 -11.89 1.66
N HIS A 174 -16.97 -13.22 1.64
CA HIS A 174 -18.08 -14.17 1.68
C HIS A 174 -19.15 -13.87 0.62
N TYR A 175 -18.72 -13.46 -0.57
CA TYR A 175 -19.57 -13.25 -1.74
C TYR A 175 -19.42 -14.40 -2.74
N SER A 176 -20.38 -14.52 -3.66
CA SER A 176 -20.18 -15.35 -4.85
C SER A 176 -19.18 -14.68 -5.80
N SER A 177 -18.44 -15.47 -6.58
CA SER A 177 -17.55 -14.93 -7.62
C SER A 177 -18.31 -14.07 -8.63
N GLN A 178 -19.60 -14.43 -8.90
CA GLN A 178 -20.48 -13.66 -9.76
C GLN A 178 -20.81 -12.28 -9.16
N THR A 179 -21.02 -12.19 -7.86
CA THR A 179 -21.26 -10.92 -7.15
C THR A 179 -20.05 -9.99 -7.29
N VAL A 180 -18.84 -10.50 -7.05
CA VAL A 180 -17.61 -9.74 -7.22
C VAL A 180 -17.43 -9.27 -8.67
N TYR A 181 -17.69 -10.15 -9.64
CA TYR A 181 -17.65 -9.80 -11.06
C TYR A 181 -18.63 -8.67 -11.40
N ASN A 182 -19.87 -8.76 -10.90
CA ASN A 182 -20.90 -7.75 -11.13
C ASN A 182 -20.50 -6.39 -10.51
N TYR A 183 -19.97 -6.36 -9.29
CA TYR A 183 -19.47 -5.14 -8.69
C TYR A 183 -18.34 -4.51 -9.50
N ARG A 184 -17.37 -5.31 -9.93
CA ARG A 184 -16.27 -4.83 -10.78
C ARG A 184 -16.78 -4.27 -12.11
N LEU A 185 -17.71 -4.94 -12.76
CA LEU A 185 -18.28 -4.49 -14.02
C LEU A 185 -19.08 -3.20 -13.85
N LYS A 186 -19.99 -3.16 -12.85
CA LYS A 186 -20.83 -2.00 -12.52
C LYS A 186 -20.00 -0.76 -12.22
N VAL A 187 -18.96 -0.88 -11.39
CA VAL A 187 -18.13 0.26 -11.02
C VAL A 187 -17.27 0.72 -12.19
N ARG A 188 -16.71 -0.23 -12.95
CA ARG A 188 -15.93 0.11 -14.13
C ARG A 188 -16.73 0.87 -15.19
N SER A 189 -18.01 0.50 -15.41
CA SER A 189 -18.87 1.24 -16.35
C SER A 189 -19.14 2.68 -15.95
N LYS A 190 -18.89 3.04 -14.70
CA LYS A 190 -19.01 4.39 -14.14
C LYS A 190 -17.74 5.24 -14.30
N SER A 191 -16.62 4.62 -14.68
CA SER A 191 -15.36 5.32 -14.89
C SER A 191 -15.26 5.85 -16.32
N PHE A 192 -14.58 6.97 -16.47
CA PHE A 192 -14.19 7.54 -17.76
C PHE A 192 -12.88 6.94 -18.31
N LEU A 193 -12.21 6.06 -17.54
CA LEU A 193 -10.94 5.45 -17.90
C LEU A 193 -11.11 4.12 -18.62
N SER A 194 -10.09 3.69 -19.35
CA SER A 194 -10.01 2.34 -19.91
C SER A 194 -9.97 1.29 -18.77
N LYS A 195 -10.23 0.00 -19.11
CA LYS A 195 -10.21 -1.09 -18.12
C LYS A 195 -8.88 -1.24 -17.41
N GLU A 196 -7.78 -1.14 -18.16
CA GLU A 196 -6.42 -1.32 -17.64
C GLU A 196 -5.99 -0.11 -16.84
N ASP A 197 -6.24 1.09 -17.35
CA ASP A 197 -5.90 2.33 -16.66
C ASP A 197 -6.65 2.47 -15.33
N PHE A 198 -7.94 2.14 -15.31
CA PHE A 198 -8.74 2.19 -14.09
C PHE A 198 -8.17 1.30 -12.98
N LEU A 199 -7.83 0.03 -13.29
CA LEU A 199 -7.25 -0.88 -12.30
C LEU A 199 -5.85 -0.42 -11.84
N ASN A 200 -5.03 0.05 -12.77
CA ASN A 200 -3.71 0.60 -12.47
C ASN A 200 -3.78 1.83 -11.56
N MET A 201 -4.76 2.72 -11.82
CA MET A 201 -4.98 3.89 -10.97
C MET A 201 -5.49 3.52 -9.59
N VAL A 202 -6.42 2.56 -9.47
CA VAL A 202 -6.89 2.06 -8.18
C VAL A 202 -5.72 1.50 -7.35
N GLN A 203 -4.80 0.75 -7.95
CA GLN A 203 -3.63 0.21 -7.25
C GLN A 203 -2.63 1.28 -6.77
N LYS A 204 -2.70 2.48 -7.32
CA LYS A 204 -1.80 3.60 -6.97
C LYS A 204 -2.43 4.59 -5.99
N ILE A 205 -3.69 4.44 -5.59
CA ILE A 205 -4.36 5.34 -4.63
C ILE A 205 -3.61 5.36 -3.30
N GLY A 206 -3.30 6.53 -2.77
CA GLY A 206 -2.73 6.74 -1.43
C GLY A 206 -1.24 6.85 -1.36
#